data_342df58c5580a9b477352aed1fb7f4b7
#
_entry.id   342df58c5580a9b477352aed1fb7f4b7
#
_cell.length_a   1.000
_cell.length_b   1.000
_cell.length_c   1.000
_cell.angle_alpha   90.00
_cell.angle_beta   90.00
_cell.angle_gamma   90.00
#
_symmetry.space_group_name_H-M   'P 1'
#
loop_
_entity.id
_entity.type
_entity.pdbx_description
1 polymer ?
#
loop_
_entity_poly.entity_id
_entity_poly.type
_entity_poly.pdbx_seq_one_letter_code
_entity_poly.pdbx_strand_id
1 'polypeptide(L)'
;MVIIKEFGGVLPRALTGLKSTDWSPASPRGLRQLIEVVADQLALTGMSLLSRNDPPPARPPSSYAAAAQELSALGVSRAHADPPPLRVRSLRRCRIGRLAYELVKFDHDPLLPSSFEAEQLCGPAVAGAYLCRHKHGRRPWLVWVHGAGQGQPLDLLLSRAGRLRELGFNVALPIQPGHGYRRNDWPPYPDREPLANVAGMMRAVSEARAIVRWVEPEATGIAVSGVSMGSPVAALVSQLESRVDAVAVYTPILGLNAMIAHHLARGGPSGERFRPLLASAEVAAMTSVIDPLSLEPLAPPHRRLIVGALHDQMALREPALALHRRWGGQLYWYDGSHVGHIFSRRIQAVTETFLSTALTG
;
A
#
# COMPACT_ATOMS: atom_id res chain seq x y z
N MET A 1 -15.75 -3.84 -29.87
CA MET A 1 -15.44 -2.44 -30.27
C MET A 1 -14.98 -1.54 -29.12
N VAL A 2 -15.60 -1.58 -27.95
CA VAL A 2 -15.23 -0.71 -26.82
C VAL A 2 -13.86 -1.07 -26.20
N ILE A 3 -13.54 -2.35 -26.03
CA ILE A 3 -12.22 -2.80 -25.50
C ILE A 3 -11.09 -2.28 -26.39
N ILE A 4 -11.23 -2.39 -27.71
CA ILE A 4 -10.23 -1.90 -28.68
C ILE A 4 -10.04 -0.38 -28.54
N LYS A 5 -11.12 0.39 -28.30
CA LYS A 5 -11.07 1.84 -28.12
C LYS A 5 -10.31 2.23 -26.83
N GLU A 6 -10.49 1.48 -25.74
CA GLU A 6 -9.81 1.74 -24.46
C GLU A 6 -8.29 1.48 -24.57
N PHE A 7 -7.90 0.35 -25.17
CA PHE A 7 -6.47 0.06 -25.42
C PHE A 7 -5.87 1.01 -26.46
N GLY A 8 -6.63 1.45 -27.47
CA GLY A 8 -6.20 2.45 -28.43
C GLY A 8 -5.89 3.82 -27.82
N GLY A 9 -6.47 4.14 -26.66
CA GLY A 9 -6.20 5.36 -25.91
C GLY A 9 -4.96 5.30 -24.99
N VAL A 10 -4.34 4.11 -24.78
CA VAL A 10 -3.22 3.94 -23.85
C VAL A 10 -2.00 4.78 -24.26
N LEU A 11 -1.56 4.67 -25.51
CA LEU A 11 -0.39 5.40 -26.01
C LEU A 11 -0.58 6.92 -26.02
N PRO A 12 -1.70 7.48 -26.52
CA PRO A 12 -1.95 8.91 -26.42
C PRO A 12 -1.96 9.42 -24.98
N ARG A 13 -2.56 8.69 -24.02
CA ARG A 13 -2.56 9.06 -22.61
C ARG A 13 -1.16 8.99 -21.99
N ALA A 14 -0.36 7.99 -22.36
CA ALA A 14 1.03 7.88 -21.93
C ALA A 14 1.88 9.06 -22.41
N LEU A 15 1.75 9.45 -23.67
CA LEU A 15 2.44 10.60 -24.25
C LEU A 15 2.01 11.92 -23.57
N THR A 16 0.72 12.07 -23.24
CA THR A 16 0.23 13.22 -22.50
C THR A 16 0.80 13.26 -21.07
N GLY A 17 0.98 12.09 -20.42
CA GLY A 17 1.57 11.99 -19.09
C GLY A 17 3.06 12.30 -19.02
N LEU A 18 3.78 12.21 -20.15
CA LEU A 18 5.21 12.53 -20.27
C LEU A 18 5.49 14.00 -20.59
N LYS A 19 4.64 14.91 -20.17
CA LYS A 19 4.78 16.35 -20.42
C LYS A 19 6.04 16.94 -19.74
N SER A 20 7.22 16.71 -20.32
CA SER A 20 8.40 17.48 -20.01
C SER A 20 8.99 18.07 -21.30
N THR A 21 9.54 19.28 -21.24
CA THR A 21 10.18 19.93 -22.37
C THR A 21 11.41 19.17 -22.88
N ASP A 22 12.00 18.30 -22.05
CA ASP A 22 13.23 17.57 -22.36
C ASP A 22 13.00 16.08 -22.71
N TRP A 23 11.72 15.66 -22.84
CA TRP A 23 11.41 14.28 -23.17
C TRP A 23 11.61 14.02 -24.68
N SER A 24 12.34 12.94 -25.00
CA SER A 24 12.53 12.47 -26.38
C SER A 24 12.46 10.95 -26.45
N PRO A 25 11.57 10.37 -27.26
CA PRO A 25 11.48 8.92 -27.43
C PRO A 25 12.72 8.32 -28.07
N ALA A 26 13.54 9.13 -28.74
CA ALA A 26 14.79 8.70 -29.38
C ALA A 26 15.93 8.47 -28.37
N SER A 27 15.80 8.92 -27.12
CA SER A 27 16.78 8.66 -26.07
C SER A 27 16.47 7.39 -25.29
N PRO A 28 17.49 6.62 -24.82
CA PRO A 28 17.28 5.45 -23.98
C PRO A 28 16.47 5.78 -22.70
N ARG A 29 16.69 6.97 -22.12
CA ARG A 29 15.94 7.49 -20.97
C ARG A 29 14.46 7.70 -21.32
N GLY A 30 14.18 8.39 -22.41
CA GLY A 30 12.81 8.69 -22.84
C GLY A 30 12.05 7.43 -23.27
N LEU A 31 12.72 6.48 -23.93
CA LEU A 31 12.11 5.20 -24.26
C LEU A 31 11.74 4.40 -23.00
N ARG A 32 12.61 4.35 -21.99
CA ARG A 32 12.31 3.72 -20.70
C ARG A 32 11.10 4.39 -20.03
N GLN A 33 11.08 5.70 -19.94
CA GLN A 33 9.96 6.47 -19.36
C GLN A 33 8.65 6.17 -20.08
N LEU A 34 8.66 6.11 -21.42
CA LEU A 34 7.49 5.76 -22.22
C LEU A 34 6.99 4.36 -21.88
N ILE A 35 7.86 3.36 -21.85
CA ILE A 35 7.50 1.97 -21.50
C ILE A 35 6.89 1.90 -20.11
N GLU A 36 7.47 2.57 -19.13
CA GLU A 36 6.99 2.61 -17.76
C GLU A 36 5.61 3.29 -17.65
N VAL A 37 5.41 4.43 -18.29
CA VAL A 37 4.12 5.15 -18.28
C VAL A 37 3.05 4.38 -19.06
N VAL A 38 3.42 3.69 -20.14
CA VAL A 38 2.50 2.77 -20.84
C VAL A 38 2.07 1.63 -19.91
N ALA A 39 2.98 1.08 -19.12
CA ALA A 39 2.65 0.04 -18.13
C ALA A 39 1.66 0.55 -17.07
N ASP A 40 1.84 1.77 -16.54
CA ASP A 40 0.87 2.42 -15.65
C ASP A 40 -0.51 2.55 -16.32
N GLN A 41 -0.55 3.03 -17.57
CA GLN A 41 -1.80 3.19 -18.31
C GLN A 41 -2.50 1.86 -18.61
N LEU A 42 -1.73 0.79 -18.87
CA LEU A 42 -2.29 -0.56 -19.05
C LEU A 42 -2.89 -1.08 -17.75
N ALA A 43 -2.22 -0.90 -16.61
CA ALA A 43 -2.74 -1.28 -15.30
C ALA A 43 -4.05 -0.54 -14.99
N LEU A 44 -4.09 0.78 -15.17
CA LEU A 44 -5.30 1.60 -14.98
C LEU A 44 -6.43 1.21 -15.94
N THR A 45 -6.11 0.90 -17.20
CA THR A 45 -7.10 0.44 -18.19
C THR A 45 -7.66 -0.93 -17.80
N GLY A 46 -6.81 -1.85 -17.34
CA GLY A 46 -7.23 -3.17 -16.83
C GLY A 46 -8.18 -3.05 -15.64
N MET A 47 -7.84 -2.22 -14.66
CA MET A 47 -8.72 -1.92 -13.53
C MET A 47 -10.07 -1.35 -13.97
N SER A 48 -10.07 -0.42 -14.91
CA SER A 48 -11.28 0.20 -15.47
C SER A 48 -12.18 -0.81 -16.19
N LEU A 49 -11.59 -1.76 -16.92
CA LEU A 49 -12.32 -2.79 -17.66
C LEU A 49 -12.95 -3.85 -16.74
N LEU A 50 -12.21 -4.29 -15.72
CA LEU A 50 -12.73 -5.22 -14.71
C LEU A 50 -13.93 -4.63 -13.97
N SER A 51 -13.96 -3.33 -13.86
CA SER A 51 -14.96 -2.55 -13.14
C SER A 51 -16.22 -2.21 -13.95
N ARG A 52 -16.27 -2.57 -15.21
CA ARG A 52 -17.30 -2.05 -16.14
C ARG A 52 -18.70 -2.60 -15.92
N ASN A 53 -18.79 -3.84 -15.44
CA ASN A 53 -20.05 -4.57 -15.27
C ASN A 53 -20.58 -4.54 -13.83
N ASP A 54 -19.95 -3.75 -12.95
CA ASP A 54 -20.38 -3.70 -11.58
C ASP A 54 -21.71 -2.96 -11.43
N PRO A 55 -22.58 -3.37 -10.53
CA PRO A 55 -23.84 -2.69 -10.26
C PRO A 55 -23.59 -1.26 -9.77
N PRO A 56 -24.56 -0.35 -9.90
CA PRO A 56 -24.47 0.99 -9.32
C PRO A 56 -24.29 0.90 -7.80
N PRO A 57 -23.79 1.99 -7.14
CA PRO A 57 -23.72 2.04 -5.69
C PRO A 57 -25.08 1.67 -5.10
N ALA A 58 -25.08 0.71 -4.18
CA ALA A 58 -26.31 0.25 -3.53
C ALA A 58 -26.87 1.29 -2.56
N ARG A 59 -26.03 2.24 -2.11
CA ARG A 59 -26.34 3.19 -1.06
C ARG A 59 -25.99 4.63 -1.46
N PRO A 60 -26.82 5.62 -1.08
CA PRO A 60 -26.47 7.04 -1.22
C PRO A 60 -25.43 7.46 -0.19
N PRO A 61 -24.69 8.59 -0.38
CA PRO A 61 -23.71 9.10 0.60
C PRO A 61 -24.26 9.25 2.02
N SER A 62 -25.48 9.71 2.17
CA SER A 62 -26.14 9.90 3.48
C SER A 62 -26.24 8.64 4.34
N SER A 63 -26.22 7.46 3.75
CA SER A 63 -26.24 6.19 4.50
C SER A 63 -24.95 5.92 5.27
N TYR A 64 -23.87 6.66 4.99
CA TYR A 64 -22.59 6.58 5.69
C TYR A 64 -22.42 7.65 6.80
N ALA A 65 -23.44 8.50 7.03
CA ALA A 65 -23.33 9.62 7.96
C ALA A 65 -22.97 9.19 9.39
N ALA A 66 -23.58 8.10 9.88
CA ALA A 66 -23.29 7.58 11.22
C ALA A 66 -21.83 7.08 11.34
N ALA A 67 -21.36 6.30 10.36
CA ALA A 67 -19.98 5.83 10.33
C ALA A 67 -19.00 7.00 10.18
N ALA A 68 -19.30 7.98 9.34
CA ALA A 68 -18.50 9.19 9.19
C ALA A 68 -18.37 9.97 10.51
N GLN A 69 -19.47 10.13 11.25
CA GLN A 69 -19.48 10.80 12.55
C GLN A 69 -18.66 10.04 13.59
N GLU A 70 -18.86 8.73 13.74
CA GLU A 70 -18.11 7.92 14.70
C GLU A 70 -16.62 7.93 14.37
N LEU A 71 -16.24 7.58 13.14
CA LEU A 71 -14.83 7.42 12.75
C LEU A 71 -14.08 8.76 12.81
N SER A 72 -14.67 9.85 12.32
CA SER A 72 -14.04 11.17 12.43
C SER A 72 -13.85 11.63 13.87
N ALA A 73 -14.80 11.30 14.76
CA ALA A 73 -14.69 11.61 16.20
C ALA A 73 -13.60 10.77 16.90
N LEU A 74 -13.37 9.54 16.47
CA LEU A 74 -12.28 8.70 17.00
C LEU A 74 -10.90 9.17 16.53
N GLY A 75 -10.76 9.56 15.27
CA GLY A 75 -9.48 9.82 14.64
C GLY A 75 -8.58 8.58 14.60
N VAL A 76 -7.38 8.70 14.02
CA VAL A 76 -6.48 7.55 13.79
C VAL A 76 -6.16 6.81 15.09
N SER A 77 -5.70 7.50 16.14
CA SER A 77 -5.17 6.86 17.34
C SER A 77 -6.19 6.02 18.11
N ARG A 78 -7.46 6.46 18.16
CA ARG A 78 -8.51 5.74 18.91
C ARG A 78 -9.27 4.72 18.08
N ALA A 79 -9.30 4.91 16.75
CA ALA A 79 -9.92 3.97 15.85
C ALA A 79 -9.11 2.67 15.68
N HIS A 80 -7.80 2.75 15.84
CA HIS A 80 -6.90 1.60 15.73
C HIS A 80 -6.57 1.01 17.11
N ALA A 81 -7.36 0.04 17.55
CA ALA A 81 -7.08 -0.72 18.77
C ALA A 81 -5.69 -1.37 18.74
N ASP A 82 -5.14 -1.68 19.91
CA ASP A 82 -3.93 -2.49 20.01
C ASP A 82 -4.20 -3.91 19.47
N PRO A 83 -3.37 -4.40 18.53
CA PRO A 83 -3.58 -5.71 17.97
C PRO A 83 -3.39 -6.79 19.05
N PRO A 84 -4.22 -7.85 19.06
CA PRO A 84 -4.00 -8.99 19.94
C PRO A 84 -2.68 -9.68 19.62
N PRO A 85 -2.06 -10.40 20.58
CA PRO A 85 -0.85 -11.17 20.35
C PRO A 85 -1.02 -12.15 19.19
N LEU A 86 -0.05 -12.15 18.26
CA LEU A 86 -0.08 -13.02 17.09
C LEU A 86 0.01 -14.48 17.52
N ARG A 87 -1.00 -15.28 17.15
CA ARG A 87 -1.07 -16.73 17.41
C ARG A 87 -0.86 -17.49 16.10
N VAL A 88 0.32 -18.09 15.95
CA VAL A 88 0.65 -18.85 14.76
C VAL A 88 -0.26 -20.08 14.65
N ARG A 89 -1.05 -20.13 13.58
CA ARG A 89 -1.90 -21.27 13.23
C ARG A 89 -1.15 -22.34 12.44
N SER A 90 -0.31 -21.89 11.50
CA SER A 90 0.55 -22.77 10.72
C SER A 90 1.77 -22.03 10.18
N LEU A 91 2.86 -22.79 10.03
CA LEU A 91 4.10 -22.31 9.43
C LEU A 91 4.57 -23.34 8.42
N ARG A 92 4.67 -22.96 7.15
CA ARG A 92 5.08 -23.82 6.05
C ARG A 92 6.33 -23.30 5.37
N ARG A 93 7.36 -24.12 5.24
CA ARG A 93 8.56 -23.81 4.47
C ARG A 93 8.28 -23.95 2.97
N CYS A 94 8.67 -22.97 2.21
CA CYS A 94 8.44 -22.84 0.78
C CYS A 94 9.71 -22.37 0.07
N ARG A 95 9.67 -22.38 -1.26
CA ARG A 95 10.74 -21.83 -2.13
C ARG A 95 10.14 -21.17 -3.35
N ILE A 96 10.81 -20.10 -3.80
CA ILE A 96 10.59 -19.49 -5.10
C ILE A 96 11.95 -19.30 -5.79
N GLY A 97 12.21 -20.05 -6.85
CA GLY A 97 13.55 -20.16 -7.41
C GLY A 97 14.57 -20.61 -6.36
N ARG A 98 15.60 -19.80 -6.12
CA ARG A 98 16.64 -20.06 -5.11
C ARG A 98 16.29 -19.52 -3.72
N LEU A 99 15.27 -18.70 -3.59
CA LEU A 99 14.89 -18.06 -2.34
C LEU A 99 14.02 -19.03 -1.50
N ALA A 100 14.52 -19.43 -0.33
CA ALA A 100 13.73 -20.13 0.66
C ALA A 100 12.99 -19.10 1.54
N TYR A 101 11.71 -19.38 1.81
CA TYR A 101 10.86 -18.54 2.66
C TYR A 101 9.90 -19.40 3.48
N GLU A 102 9.26 -18.79 4.46
CA GLU A 102 8.21 -19.41 5.25
C GLU A 102 6.88 -18.68 4.99
N LEU A 103 5.79 -19.43 4.83
CA LEU A 103 4.43 -18.89 4.88
C LEU A 103 3.91 -19.12 6.29
N VAL A 104 3.74 -18.05 7.05
CA VAL A 104 3.06 -18.09 8.34
C VAL A 104 1.58 -17.71 8.15
N LYS A 105 0.68 -18.45 8.79
CA LYS A 105 -0.74 -18.10 8.93
C LYS A 105 -1.07 -17.96 10.42
N PHE A 106 -1.89 -16.98 10.76
CA PHE A 106 -2.28 -16.69 12.13
C PHE A 106 -3.72 -16.20 12.21
N ASP A 107 -4.38 -16.47 13.31
CA ASP A 107 -5.71 -15.95 13.58
C ASP A 107 -5.59 -14.51 14.09
N HIS A 108 -6.40 -13.60 13.55
CA HIS A 108 -6.36 -12.19 13.90
C HIS A 108 -7.76 -11.57 13.88
N ASP A 109 -8.05 -10.80 14.94
CA ASP A 109 -9.21 -9.92 15.02
C ASP A 109 -8.70 -8.48 15.20
N PRO A 110 -8.98 -7.56 14.26
CA PRO A 110 -8.50 -6.19 14.34
C PRO A 110 -9.22 -5.32 15.38
N LEU A 111 -10.31 -5.79 15.99
CA LEU A 111 -11.13 -5.06 16.96
C LEU A 111 -11.55 -3.68 16.42
N LEU A 112 -12.23 -3.68 15.27
CA LEU A 112 -12.66 -2.46 14.59
C LEU A 112 -13.79 -1.73 15.33
N PRO A 113 -13.98 -0.40 15.13
CA PRO A 113 -15.09 0.38 15.65
C PRO A 113 -16.48 -0.17 15.32
N SER A 114 -17.50 0.23 16.09
CA SER A 114 -18.86 -0.33 16.02
C SER A 114 -19.56 -0.14 14.67
N SER A 115 -19.23 0.91 13.92
CA SER A 115 -19.75 1.10 12.56
C SER A 115 -19.44 -0.05 11.62
N PHE A 116 -18.32 -0.75 11.82
CA PHE A 116 -17.95 -1.91 11.01
C PHE A 116 -18.70 -3.17 11.43
N GLU A 117 -19.06 -3.32 12.71
CA GLU A 117 -19.91 -4.41 13.19
C GLU A 117 -21.32 -4.33 12.59
N ALA A 118 -21.91 -3.13 12.63
CA ALA A 118 -23.23 -2.88 12.04
C ALA A 118 -23.30 -3.24 10.56
N GLU A 119 -22.20 -3.08 9.84
CA GLU A 119 -22.07 -3.39 8.41
C GLU A 119 -21.48 -4.78 8.12
N GLN A 120 -21.25 -5.60 9.15
CA GLN A 120 -20.63 -6.93 9.06
C GLN A 120 -19.24 -6.91 8.39
N LEU A 121 -18.47 -5.83 8.59
CA LEU A 121 -17.14 -5.63 8.04
C LEU A 121 -16.01 -5.93 9.05
N CYS A 122 -16.30 -6.57 10.16
CA CYS A 122 -15.39 -6.88 11.25
C CYS A 122 -15.34 -8.37 11.57
N GLY A 123 -14.61 -8.72 12.62
CA GLY A 123 -14.48 -10.07 13.15
C GLY A 123 -13.18 -10.77 12.78
N PRO A 124 -12.94 -11.95 13.36
CA PRO A 124 -11.70 -12.69 13.17
C PRO A 124 -11.55 -13.25 11.76
N ALA A 125 -10.33 -13.26 11.26
CA ALA A 125 -9.97 -13.91 10.00
C ALA A 125 -8.56 -14.51 10.08
N VAL A 126 -8.23 -15.38 9.12
CA VAL A 126 -6.88 -15.94 9.00
C VAL A 126 -6.02 -14.98 8.21
N ALA A 127 -5.13 -14.28 8.89
CA ALA A 127 -4.09 -13.46 8.29
C ALA A 127 -2.85 -14.29 7.91
N GLY A 128 -1.90 -13.68 7.21
CA GLY A 128 -0.64 -14.34 6.91
C GLY A 128 0.44 -13.44 6.36
N ALA A 129 1.65 -13.97 6.37
CA ALA A 129 2.82 -13.29 5.84
C ALA A 129 3.82 -14.28 5.23
N TYR A 130 4.60 -13.81 4.27
CA TYR A 130 5.81 -14.50 3.83
C TYR A 130 7.00 -13.98 4.63
N LEU A 131 7.85 -14.89 5.12
CA LEU A 131 9.03 -14.56 5.92
C LEU A 131 10.29 -15.06 5.21
N CYS A 132 11.25 -14.16 5.02
CA CYS A 132 12.61 -14.50 4.66
C CYS A 132 13.52 -14.16 5.83
N ARG A 133 13.87 -15.14 6.68
CA ARG A 133 14.65 -14.90 7.89
C ARG A 133 15.89 -15.79 8.00
N HIS A 134 16.85 -15.32 8.77
CA HIS A 134 17.99 -16.11 9.20
C HIS A 134 17.57 -17.13 10.25
N LYS A 135 18.29 -18.24 10.37
CA LYS A 135 17.96 -19.29 11.32
C LYS A 135 18.31 -18.91 12.76
N HIS A 136 19.34 -18.09 12.95
CA HIS A 136 19.90 -17.80 14.26
C HIS A 136 20.33 -16.32 14.38
N GLY A 137 20.31 -15.82 15.60
CA GLY A 137 20.73 -14.49 15.98
C GLY A 137 19.68 -13.41 15.72
N ARG A 138 19.70 -12.38 16.56
CA ARG A 138 18.88 -11.18 16.36
C ARG A 138 19.38 -10.42 15.13
N ARG A 139 18.47 -9.90 14.35
CA ARG A 139 18.75 -9.20 13.08
C ARG A 139 17.83 -8.00 12.92
N PRO A 140 18.21 -7.00 12.11
CA PRO A 140 17.25 -5.99 11.69
C PRO A 140 16.13 -6.63 10.84
N TRP A 141 14.90 -6.17 11.04
CA TRP A 141 13.73 -6.62 10.30
C TRP A 141 13.19 -5.53 9.39
N LEU A 142 12.79 -5.93 8.19
CA LEU A 142 11.95 -5.12 7.31
C LEU A 142 10.56 -5.76 7.22
N VAL A 143 9.53 -5.03 7.63
CA VAL A 143 8.13 -5.38 7.33
C VAL A 143 7.74 -4.64 6.05
N TRP A 144 7.61 -5.37 4.94
CA TRP A 144 7.34 -4.80 3.61
C TRP A 144 5.89 -5.01 3.20
N VAL A 145 5.12 -3.93 3.09
CA VAL A 145 3.70 -3.93 2.74
C VAL A 145 3.51 -3.70 1.25
N HIS A 146 2.95 -4.67 0.57
CA HIS A 146 2.78 -4.68 -0.88
C HIS A 146 1.67 -3.75 -1.37
N GLY A 147 1.67 -3.43 -2.68
CA GLY A 147 0.62 -2.66 -3.36
C GLY A 147 -0.58 -3.50 -3.81
N ALA A 148 -1.52 -2.85 -4.49
CA ALA A 148 -2.69 -3.51 -5.06
C ALA A 148 -2.30 -4.57 -6.11
N GLY A 149 -3.04 -5.68 -6.15
CA GLY A 149 -2.79 -6.78 -7.09
C GLY A 149 -1.61 -7.69 -6.76
N GLN A 150 -0.87 -7.42 -5.70
CA GLN A 150 0.26 -8.17 -5.18
C GLN A 150 -0.18 -9.18 -4.08
N GLY A 151 0.72 -9.59 -3.17
CA GLY A 151 0.46 -10.57 -2.12
C GLY A 151 0.78 -12.00 -2.53
N GLN A 152 1.57 -12.19 -3.58
CA GLN A 152 2.04 -13.49 -4.06
C GLN A 152 3.50 -13.74 -3.63
N PRO A 153 3.98 -15.00 -3.59
CA PRO A 153 5.38 -15.30 -3.29
C PRO A 153 6.39 -14.57 -4.22
N LEU A 154 5.96 -14.21 -5.45
CA LEU A 154 6.76 -13.44 -6.38
C LEU A 154 7.15 -12.06 -5.83
N ASP A 155 6.35 -11.49 -4.94
CA ASP A 155 6.62 -10.18 -4.35
C ASP A 155 7.85 -10.18 -3.43
N LEU A 156 8.26 -11.35 -2.94
CA LEU A 156 9.55 -11.51 -2.26
C LEU A 156 10.75 -11.22 -3.19
N LEU A 157 10.60 -11.44 -4.50
CA LEU A 157 11.61 -11.07 -5.49
C LEU A 157 11.55 -9.57 -5.80
N LEU A 158 10.33 -9.01 -5.91
CA LEU A 158 10.11 -7.57 -6.15
C LEU A 158 10.59 -6.71 -4.96
N SER A 159 10.36 -7.16 -3.74
CA SER A 159 10.89 -6.53 -2.51
C SER A 159 12.38 -6.75 -2.30
N ARG A 160 13.03 -7.57 -3.18
CA ARG A 160 14.42 -7.96 -3.07
C ARG A 160 14.78 -8.63 -1.73
N ALA A 161 13.84 -9.41 -1.17
CA ALA A 161 14.03 -10.09 0.12
C ALA A 161 15.31 -10.93 0.17
N GLY A 162 15.70 -11.57 -0.94
CA GLY A 162 16.97 -12.30 -1.06
C GLY A 162 18.19 -11.40 -0.87
N ARG A 163 18.23 -10.24 -1.52
CA ARG A 163 19.32 -9.26 -1.40
C ARG A 163 19.38 -8.64 0.00
N LEU A 164 18.23 -8.27 0.55
CA LEU A 164 18.15 -7.75 1.94
C LEU A 164 18.64 -8.79 2.95
N ARG A 165 18.33 -10.07 2.72
CA ARG A 165 18.85 -11.15 3.54
C ARG A 165 20.37 -11.28 3.44
N GLU A 166 20.97 -11.14 2.25
CA GLU A 166 22.43 -11.09 2.08
C GLU A 166 23.06 -9.93 2.87
N LEU A 167 22.36 -8.79 2.98
CA LEU A 167 22.75 -7.64 3.79
C LEU A 167 22.49 -7.82 5.30
N GLY A 168 22.01 -8.98 5.71
CA GLY A 168 21.80 -9.33 7.12
C GLY A 168 20.39 -9.06 7.65
N PHE A 169 19.46 -8.59 6.85
CA PHE A 169 18.08 -8.34 7.25
C PHE A 169 17.22 -9.60 7.26
N ASN A 170 16.25 -9.64 8.15
CA ASN A 170 15.06 -10.46 8.01
C ASN A 170 13.96 -9.65 7.32
N VAL A 171 13.12 -10.31 6.53
CA VAL A 171 12.01 -9.66 5.81
C VAL A 171 10.71 -10.37 6.13
N ALA A 172 9.70 -9.62 6.54
CA ALA A 172 8.31 -10.06 6.63
C ALA A 172 7.48 -9.31 5.59
N LEU A 173 6.67 -10.04 4.84
CA LEU A 173 5.76 -9.51 3.84
C LEU A 173 4.33 -9.89 4.23
N PRO A 174 3.59 -9.03 4.98
CA PRO A 174 2.18 -9.23 5.26
C PRO A 174 1.37 -9.37 3.97
N ILE A 175 0.44 -10.31 3.92
CA ILE A 175 -0.47 -10.49 2.80
C ILE A 175 -1.77 -9.75 3.15
N GLN A 176 -2.01 -8.61 2.51
CA GLN A 176 -3.18 -7.78 2.79
C GLN A 176 -4.50 -8.50 2.49
N PRO A 177 -5.62 -8.14 3.16
CA PRO A 177 -6.95 -8.61 2.81
C PRO A 177 -7.23 -8.47 1.31
N GLY A 178 -7.96 -9.38 0.71
CA GLY A 178 -8.29 -9.34 -0.73
C GLY A 178 -7.13 -9.63 -1.69
N HIS A 179 -5.94 -10.05 -1.19
CA HIS A 179 -4.75 -10.26 -2.01
C HIS A 179 -4.15 -11.66 -1.85
N GLY A 180 -3.33 -12.06 -2.81
CA GLY A 180 -2.64 -13.34 -2.78
C GLY A 180 -3.62 -14.52 -2.64
N TYR A 181 -3.35 -15.41 -1.69
CA TYR A 181 -4.27 -16.52 -1.37
C TYR A 181 -5.53 -16.03 -0.60
N ARG A 182 -5.53 -14.78 -0.12
CA ARG A 182 -6.62 -14.13 0.61
C ARG A 182 -7.58 -13.35 -0.31
N ARG A 183 -7.56 -13.62 -1.62
CA ARG A 183 -8.36 -12.87 -2.62
C ARG A 183 -9.85 -12.80 -2.28
N ASN A 184 -10.39 -13.82 -1.64
CA ASN A 184 -11.80 -13.89 -1.28
C ASN A 184 -12.05 -13.64 0.21
N ASP A 185 -11.08 -13.03 0.91
CA ASP A 185 -11.26 -12.64 2.30
C ASP A 185 -12.30 -11.55 2.44
N TRP A 186 -12.92 -11.53 3.58
CA TRP A 186 -13.83 -10.47 3.99
C TRP A 186 -13.16 -9.57 5.03
N PRO A 187 -13.28 -8.24 4.95
CA PRO A 187 -13.94 -7.46 3.89
C PRO A 187 -13.14 -7.44 2.58
N PRO A 188 -13.80 -7.29 1.41
CA PRO A 188 -13.11 -7.11 0.13
C PRO A 188 -12.30 -5.81 0.16
N TYR A 189 -11.06 -5.86 -0.41
CA TYR A 189 -10.13 -4.71 -0.36
C TYR A 189 -9.07 -4.83 -1.47
N PRO A 190 -8.83 -3.80 -2.30
CA PRO A 190 -9.71 -2.62 -2.45
C PRO A 190 -11.03 -2.97 -3.14
N ASP A 191 -12.07 -2.20 -2.83
CA ASP A 191 -13.42 -2.36 -3.37
C ASP A 191 -14.01 -0.99 -3.74
N ARG A 192 -15.23 -0.96 -4.29
CA ARG A 192 -16.01 0.24 -4.55
C ARG A 192 -16.90 0.63 -3.39
N GLU A 193 -17.10 -0.27 -2.47
CA GLU A 193 -17.76 0.01 -1.21
C GLU A 193 -16.78 0.76 -0.31
N PRO A 194 -17.01 2.06 -0.05
CA PRO A 194 -16.02 2.91 0.58
C PRO A 194 -15.70 2.51 2.02
N LEU A 195 -16.69 2.01 2.78
CA LEU A 195 -16.49 1.57 4.15
C LEU A 195 -15.69 0.25 4.20
N ALA A 196 -15.87 -0.64 3.22
CA ALA A 196 -15.06 -1.86 3.09
C ALA A 196 -13.58 -1.53 2.83
N ASN A 197 -13.29 -0.46 2.07
CA ASN A 197 -11.91 0.02 1.89
C ASN A 197 -11.28 0.49 3.20
N VAL A 198 -12.03 1.21 4.03
CA VAL A 198 -11.56 1.66 5.34
C VAL A 198 -11.33 0.45 6.25
N ALA A 199 -12.29 -0.46 6.36
CA ALA A 199 -12.17 -1.69 7.14
C ALA A 199 -10.98 -2.57 6.70
N GLY A 200 -10.82 -2.77 5.38
CA GLY A 200 -9.72 -3.54 4.81
C GLY A 200 -8.35 -2.94 5.12
N MET A 201 -8.21 -1.62 5.02
CA MET A 201 -6.95 -0.94 5.36
C MET A 201 -6.68 -0.99 6.87
N MET A 202 -7.67 -0.74 7.72
CA MET A 202 -7.53 -0.86 9.18
C MET A 202 -7.12 -2.27 9.59
N ARG A 203 -7.71 -3.31 8.97
CA ARG A 203 -7.32 -4.70 9.16
C ARG A 203 -5.86 -4.92 8.74
N ALA A 204 -5.45 -4.44 7.57
CA ALA A 204 -4.07 -4.55 7.09
C ALA A 204 -3.08 -3.87 8.05
N VAL A 205 -3.42 -2.71 8.59
CA VAL A 205 -2.62 -2.00 9.61
C VAL A 205 -2.52 -2.84 10.88
N SER A 206 -3.63 -3.35 11.41
CA SER A 206 -3.65 -4.17 12.63
C SER A 206 -2.83 -5.45 12.49
N GLU A 207 -2.96 -6.16 11.36
CA GLU A 207 -2.19 -7.37 11.06
C GLU A 207 -0.68 -7.08 10.93
N ALA A 208 -0.31 -5.97 10.27
CA ALA A 208 1.10 -5.57 10.17
C ALA A 208 1.69 -5.16 11.53
N ARG A 209 0.91 -4.46 12.37
CA ARG A 209 1.29 -4.14 13.76
C ARG A 209 1.49 -5.42 14.59
N ALA A 210 0.61 -6.40 14.45
CA ALA A 210 0.77 -7.70 15.11
C ALA A 210 2.07 -8.41 14.70
N ILE A 211 2.45 -8.33 13.42
CA ILE A 211 3.72 -8.88 12.93
C ILE A 211 4.90 -8.11 13.51
N VAL A 212 4.87 -6.76 13.55
CA VAL A 212 5.92 -5.93 14.17
C VAL A 212 6.15 -6.37 15.63
N ARG A 213 5.08 -6.50 16.41
CA ARG A 213 5.14 -6.94 17.81
C ARG A 213 5.65 -8.38 17.97
N TRP A 214 5.29 -9.23 17.02
CA TRP A 214 5.70 -10.64 17.05
C TRP A 214 7.19 -10.85 16.73
N VAL A 215 7.77 -10.05 15.83
CA VAL A 215 9.18 -10.15 15.47
C VAL A 215 10.12 -9.35 16.39
N GLU A 216 9.60 -8.41 17.17
CA GLU A 216 10.36 -7.51 18.03
C GLU A 216 11.37 -8.24 18.95
N PRO A 217 11.04 -9.36 19.62
CA PRO A 217 12.02 -10.05 20.49
C PRO A 217 13.24 -10.58 19.73
N GLU A 218 13.11 -10.85 18.44
CA GLU A 218 14.20 -11.33 17.57
C GLU A 218 14.84 -10.18 16.76
N ALA A 219 14.38 -8.94 16.92
CA ALA A 219 14.84 -7.79 16.14
C ALA A 219 15.95 -7.01 16.86
N THR A 220 16.95 -6.54 16.11
CA THR A 220 17.88 -5.50 16.56
C THR A 220 17.37 -4.10 16.22
N GLY A 221 16.44 -4.00 15.29
CA GLY A 221 15.72 -2.81 14.87
C GLY A 221 14.66 -3.21 13.82
N ILE A 222 13.63 -2.42 13.67
CA ILE A 222 12.50 -2.70 12.77
C ILE A 222 12.23 -1.51 11.86
N ALA A 223 12.28 -1.73 10.55
CA ALA A 223 11.75 -0.80 9.57
C ALA A 223 10.42 -1.31 9.00
N VAL A 224 9.51 -0.39 8.70
CA VAL A 224 8.33 -0.67 7.88
C VAL A 224 8.48 0.00 6.54
N SER A 225 8.08 -0.69 5.50
CA SER A 225 8.10 -0.14 4.14
C SER A 225 6.80 -0.47 3.42
N GLY A 226 6.34 0.45 2.59
CA GLY A 226 5.13 0.23 1.79
C GLY A 226 5.23 0.79 0.39
N VAL A 227 4.61 0.12 -0.58
CA VAL A 227 4.55 0.56 -1.96
C VAL A 227 3.10 0.80 -2.38
N SER A 228 2.84 1.92 -3.08
CA SER A 228 1.51 2.20 -3.63
C SER A 228 0.42 2.19 -2.52
N MET A 229 -0.59 1.32 -2.64
CA MET A 229 -1.63 1.09 -1.62
C MET A 229 -1.06 0.58 -0.28
N GLY A 230 0.11 -0.07 -0.27
CA GLY A 230 0.79 -0.48 0.97
C GLY A 230 1.47 0.68 1.71
N SER A 231 1.69 1.82 1.05
CA SER A 231 2.32 2.98 1.67
C SER A 231 1.52 3.58 2.82
N PRO A 232 0.20 3.84 2.72
CA PRO A 232 -0.60 4.29 3.86
C PRO A 232 -0.62 3.28 5.01
N VAL A 233 -0.62 1.98 4.72
CA VAL A 233 -0.54 0.95 5.77
C VAL A 233 0.79 1.05 6.52
N ALA A 234 1.94 1.07 5.81
CA ALA A 234 3.25 1.23 6.43
C ALA A 234 3.39 2.55 7.21
N ALA A 235 2.82 3.61 6.68
CA ALA A 235 2.74 4.92 7.32
C ALA A 235 2.01 4.86 8.67
N LEU A 236 0.80 4.33 8.68
CA LEU A 236 -0.02 4.19 9.88
C LEU A 236 0.64 3.26 10.92
N VAL A 237 1.25 2.16 10.47
CA VAL A 237 2.02 1.29 11.38
C VAL A 237 3.14 2.07 12.06
N SER A 238 3.92 2.90 11.33
CA SER A 238 5.00 3.70 11.90
C SER A 238 4.54 4.83 12.82
N GLN A 239 3.26 5.22 12.72
CA GLN A 239 2.63 6.22 13.58
C GLN A 239 2.04 5.62 14.86
N LEU A 240 1.70 4.34 14.82
CA LEU A 240 0.99 3.64 15.89
C LEU A 240 1.86 2.64 16.68
N GLU A 241 3.07 2.32 16.19
CA GLU A 241 3.98 1.37 16.82
C GLU A 241 5.32 2.01 17.15
N SER A 242 5.60 2.21 18.43
CA SER A 242 6.86 2.76 18.93
C SER A 242 8.08 1.83 18.69
N ARG A 243 7.83 0.58 18.33
CA ARG A 243 8.85 -0.41 17.97
C ARG A 243 9.41 -0.23 16.57
N VAL A 244 8.83 0.69 15.78
CA VAL A 244 9.28 0.97 14.42
C VAL A 244 10.34 2.05 14.44
N ASP A 245 11.56 1.69 14.10
CA ASP A 245 12.72 2.59 14.09
C ASP A 245 12.84 3.42 12.82
N ALA A 246 12.31 2.92 11.68
CA ALA A 246 12.39 3.59 10.39
C ALA A 246 11.17 3.28 9.50
N VAL A 247 10.83 4.23 8.63
CA VAL A 247 9.74 4.08 7.65
C VAL A 247 10.16 4.52 6.26
N ALA A 248 9.81 3.72 5.25
CA ALA A 248 10.02 4.04 3.84
C ALA A 248 8.73 3.83 3.04
N VAL A 249 8.27 4.85 2.30
CA VAL A 249 7.08 4.76 1.45
C VAL A 249 7.41 5.08 0.01
N TYR A 250 6.89 4.28 -0.92
CA TYR A 250 7.19 4.36 -2.34
C TYR A 250 5.91 4.61 -3.13
N THR A 251 5.94 5.64 -3.98
CA THR A 251 4.79 6.04 -4.81
C THR A 251 3.47 6.02 -4.00
N PRO A 252 3.41 6.77 -2.88
CA PRO A 252 2.36 6.63 -1.89
C PRO A 252 0.98 7.03 -2.46
N ILE A 253 -0.01 6.19 -2.24
CA ILE A 253 -1.41 6.50 -2.48
C ILE A 253 -2.00 7.02 -1.18
N LEU A 254 -2.48 8.27 -1.17
CA LEU A 254 -3.26 8.84 -0.07
C LEU A 254 -4.72 9.00 -0.51
N GLY A 255 -5.64 8.76 0.41
CA GLY A 255 -7.06 8.88 0.11
C GLY A 255 -7.53 7.83 -0.91
N LEU A 256 -7.46 6.54 -0.55
CA LEU A 256 -7.77 5.42 -1.44
C LEU A 256 -9.11 5.60 -2.18
N ASN A 257 -10.18 5.97 -1.49
CA ASN A 257 -11.50 6.17 -2.11
C ASN A 257 -11.49 7.32 -3.13
N ALA A 258 -10.83 8.43 -2.82
CA ALA A 258 -10.70 9.56 -3.74
C ALA A 258 -9.85 9.20 -4.97
N MET A 259 -8.80 8.41 -4.79
CA MET A 259 -7.98 7.90 -5.90
C MET A 259 -8.80 6.96 -6.79
N ILE A 260 -9.59 6.06 -6.21
CA ILE A 260 -10.51 5.20 -6.98
C ILE A 260 -11.49 6.06 -7.77
N ALA A 261 -12.13 7.07 -7.14
CA ALA A 261 -13.03 8.00 -7.80
C ALA A 261 -12.38 8.70 -9.00
N HIS A 262 -11.14 9.19 -8.82
CA HIS A 262 -10.38 9.84 -9.88
C HIS A 262 -10.15 8.92 -11.09
N HIS A 263 -9.79 7.67 -10.86
CA HIS A 263 -9.50 6.73 -11.94
C HIS A 263 -10.74 6.10 -12.56
N LEU A 264 -11.83 5.92 -11.80
CA LEU A 264 -13.11 5.43 -12.33
C LEU A 264 -13.71 6.37 -13.37
N ALA A 265 -13.47 7.68 -13.26
CA ALA A 265 -13.89 8.65 -14.28
C ALA A 265 -13.36 8.31 -15.69
N ARG A 266 -12.22 7.62 -15.79
CA ARG A 266 -11.66 7.13 -17.06
C ARG A 266 -12.50 6.02 -17.70
N GLY A 267 -13.29 5.29 -16.91
CA GLY A 267 -14.17 4.19 -17.37
C GLY A 267 -15.46 4.66 -18.04
N GLY A 268 -15.62 5.97 -18.28
CA GLY A 268 -16.81 6.55 -18.89
C GLY A 268 -18.04 6.49 -17.96
N PRO A 269 -19.29 6.49 -18.51
CA PRO A 269 -20.51 6.59 -17.71
C PRO A 269 -20.64 5.53 -16.61
N SER A 270 -20.10 4.33 -16.82
CA SER A 270 -20.13 3.26 -15.83
C SER A 270 -19.29 3.55 -14.61
N GLY A 271 -18.15 4.22 -14.75
CA GLY A 271 -17.30 4.64 -13.65
C GLY A 271 -17.79 5.94 -12.99
N GLU A 272 -18.26 6.89 -13.79
CA GLU A 272 -18.73 8.19 -13.30
C GLU A 272 -19.84 8.09 -12.25
N ARG A 273 -20.69 7.07 -12.32
CA ARG A 273 -21.77 6.87 -11.33
C ARG A 273 -21.31 6.59 -9.91
N PHE A 274 -20.06 6.12 -9.71
CA PHE A 274 -19.48 5.89 -8.37
C PHE A 274 -18.81 7.14 -7.80
N ARG A 275 -18.44 8.09 -8.65
CA ARG A 275 -17.70 9.29 -8.25
C ARG A 275 -18.43 10.13 -7.21
N PRO A 276 -19.75 10.41 -7.31
CA PRO A 276 -20.45 11.20 -6.28
C PRO A 276 -20.38 10.56 -4.90
N LEU A 277 -20.44 9.22 -4.82
CA LEU A 277 -20.29 8.50 -3.57
C LEU A 277 -18.85 8.59 -3.05
N LEU A 278 -17.89 8.12 -3.83
CA LEU A 278 -16.49 8.01 -3.38
C LEU A 278 -15.80 9.35 -3.10
N ALA A 279 -16.32 10.44 -3.66
CA ALA A 279 -15.85 11.81 -3.44
C ALA A 279 -16.74 12.61 -2.46
N SER A 280 -17.70 11.96 -1.80
CA SER A 280 -18.60 12.65 -0.86
C SER A 280 -17.89 13.06 0.44
N ALA A 281 -18.49 14.03 1.14
CA ALA A 281 -17.99 14.50 2.44
C ALA A 281 -18.03 13.39 3.50
N GLU A 282 -19.06 12.54 3.47
CA GLU A 282 -19.21 11.41 4.39
C GLU A 282 -18.07 10.40 4.19
N VAL A 283 -17.75 10.06 2.94
CA VAL A 283 -16.64 9.16 2.63
C VAL A 283 -15.30 9.79 3.02
N ALA A 284 -15.10 11.08 2.76
CA ALA A 284 -13.90 11.80 3.20
C ALA A 284 -13.77 11.78 4.74
N ALA A 285 -14.85 12.02 5.47
CA ALA A 285 -14.85 12.02 6.94
C ALA A 285 -14.51 10.64 7.52
N MET A 286 -15.12 9.56 7.01
CA MET A 286 -14.82 8.22 7.52
C MET A 286 -13.42 7.71 7.13
N THR A 287 -12.81 8.22 6.06
CA THR A 287 -11.42 7.88 5.69
C THR A 287 -10.38 8.58 6.56
N SER A 288 -10.76 9.51 7.41
CA SER A 288 -9.83 10.23 8.31
C SER A 288 -9.05 9.30 9.24
N VAL A 289 -9.63 8.15 9.62
CA VAL A 289 -8.98 7.13 10.47
C VAL A 289 -7.88 6.33 9.77
N ILE A 290 -7.80 6.43 8.46
CA ILE A 290 -6.76 5.79 7.64
C ILE A 290 -5.90 6.81 6.87
N ASP A 291 -5.94 8.08 7.26
CA ASP A 291 -5.16 9.15 6.64
C ASP A 291 -3.79 9.30 7.30
N PRO A 292 -2.68 8.96 6.59
CA PRO A 292 -1.33 9.11 7.11
C PRO A 292 -0.90 10.57 7.37
N LEU A 293 -1.64 11.57 6.89
CA LEU A 293 -1.36 12.98 7.17
C LEU A 293 -1.85 13.42 8.55
N SER A 294 -2.71 12.62 9.20
CA SER A 294 -3.28 12.94 10.51
C SER A 294 -2.24 12.92 11.64
N LEU A 295 -1.23 12.08 11.55
CA LEU A 295 -0.18 11.90 12.55
C LEU A 295 1.21 12.02 11.91
N GLU A 296 2.25 11.97 12.76
CA GLU A 296 3.64 11.81 12.31
C GLU A 296 4.15 10.43 12.70
N PRO A 297 5.08 9.85 11.92
CA PRO A 297 5.82 8.66 12.33
C PRO A 297 6.53 8.88 13.67
N LEU A 298 6.56 7.86 14.52
CA LEU A 298 7.29 7.90 15.78
C LEU A 298 8.81 7.85 15.56
N ALA A 299 9.25 7.26 14.45
CA ALA A 299 10.64 7.33 14.01
C ALA A 299 11.06 8.79 13.72
N PRO A 300 12.31 9.21 14.06
CA PRO A 300 12.76 10.57 13.82
C PRO A 300 12.89 10.90 12.33
N PRO A 301 12.87 12.19 11.91
CA PRO A 301 12.87 12.57 10.49
C PRO A 301 13.99 11.96 9.65
N HIS A 302 15.20 11.82 10.16
CA HIS A 302 16.31 11.21 9.43
C HIS A 302 16.13 9.70 9.15
N ARG A 303 15.16 9.06 9.79
CA ARG A 303 14.76 7.66 9.59
C ARG A 303 13.42 7.54 8.83
N ARG A 304 13.05 8.56 8.06
CA ARG A 304 11.86 8.59 7.21
C ARG A 304 12.27 8.80 5.75
N LEU A 305 11.86 7.90 4.86
CA LEU A 305 12.12 7.98 3.42
C LEU A 305 10.80 8.00 2.64
N ILE A 306 10.68 8.94 1.73
CA ILE A 306 9.57 9.06 0.80
C ILE A 306 10.15 9.02 -0.62
N VAL A 307 9.67 8.10 -1.45
CA VAL A 307 10.03 8.01 -2.85
C VAL A 307 8.80 8.30 -3.70
N GLY A 308 8.82 9.41 -4.42
CA GLY A 308 7.82 9.75 -5.44
C GLY A 308 8.32 9.47 -6.84
N ALA A 309 7.43 9.32 -7.82
CA ALA A 309 7.78 9.19 -9.23
C ALA A 309 7.31 10.41 -10.04
N LEU A 310 8.20 10.96 -10.89
CA LEU A 310 7.93 12.20 -11.62
C LEU A 310 6.85 12.04 -12.69
N HIS A 311 6.70 10.83 -13.22
CA HIS A 311 5.74 10.51 -14.28
C HIS A 311 4.64 9.55 -13.81
N ASP A 312 4.40 9.48 -12.49
CA ASP A 312 3.36 8.64 -11.89
C ASP A 312 1.99 8.98 -12.44
N GLN A 313 1.30 7.98 -12.98
CA GLN A 313 -0.04 8.11 -13.53
C GLN A 313 -1.11 7.58 -12.58
N MET A 314 -0.71 6.91 -11.48
CA MET A 314 -1.62 6.28 -10.53
C MET A 314 -1.76 7.11 -9.25
N ALA A 315 -0.67 7.41 -8.56
CA ALA A 315 -0.68 8.11 -7.28
C ALA A 315 -0.50 9.62 -7.39
N LEU A 316 -0.10 10.14 -8.55
CA LEU A 316 0.29 11.53 -8.75
C LEU A 316 1.48 11.95 -7.86
N ARG A 317 1.90 13.21 -7.95
CA ARG A 317 3.04 13.71 -7.15
C ARG A 317 2.64 14.26 -5.78
N GLU A 318 1.42 14.76 -5.68
CA GLU A 318 0.95 15.51 -4.53
C GLU A 318 0.96 14.71 -3.21
N PRO A 319 0.60 13.41 -3.19
CA PRO A 319 0.73 12.58 -2.00
C PRO A 319 2.14 12.54 -1.41
N ALA A 320 3.16 12.35 -2.25
CA ALA A 320 4.55 12.32 -1.78
C ALA A 320 5.00 13.69 -1.21
N LEU A 321 4.61 14.80 -1.86
CA LEU A 321 4.86 16.15 -1.37
C LEU A 321 4.12 16.42 -0.05
N ALA A 322 2.86 16.00 0.06
CA ALA A 322 2.07 16.20 1.27
C ALA A 322 2.68 15.46 2.47
N LEU A 323 3.09 14.20 2.26
CA LEU A 323 3.81 13.45 3.29
C LEU A 323 5.13 14.12 3.69
N HIS A 324 5.92 14.57 2.72
CA HIS A 324 7.19 15.24 3.03
C HIS A 324 6.98 16.54 3.81
N ARG A 325 6.01 17.35 3.43
CA ARG A 325 5.66 18.57 4.19
C ARG A 325 5.25 18.27 5.63
N ARG A 326 4.51 17.15 5.83
CA ARG A 326 4.01 16.77 7.15
C ARG A 326 5.04 16.06 8.01
N TRP A 327 5.83 15.16 7.42
CA TRP A 327 6.74 14.27 8.13
C TRP A 327 8.18 14.78 8.20
N GLY A 328 8.58 15.68 7.28
CA GLY A 328 10.00 15.92 7.01
C GLY A 328 10.67 14.67 6.45
N GLY A 329 11.96 14.51 6.73
CA GLY A 329 12.74 13.35 6.29
C GLY A 329 13.25 13.47 4.86
N GLN A 330 13.64 12.34 4.25
CA GLN A 330 14.22 12.29 2.93
C GLN A 330 13.13 12.16 1.88
N LEU A 331 13.08 13.06 0.91
CA LEU A 331 12.24 12.96 -0.28
C LEU A 331 13.12 12.69 -1.49
N TYR A 332 12.90 11.55 -2.15
CA TYR A 332 13.60 11.16 -3.35
C TYR A 332 12.64 11.07 -4.54
N TRP A 333 13.00 11.75 -5.64
CA TRP A 333 12.22 11.69 -6.87
C TRP A 333 12.83 10.70 -7.85
N TYR A 334 12.05 9.68 -8.18
CA TYR A 334 12.36 8.76 -9.26
C TYR A 334 11.94 9.38 -10.62
N ASP A 335 12.86 9.39 -11.56
CA ASP A 335 12.61 9.89 -12.91
C ASP A 335 11.98 8.78 -13.78
N GLY A 336 10.77 8.41 -13.47
CA GLY A 336 9.99 7.35 -14.12
C GLY A 336 8.56 7.31 -13.60
N SER A 337 7.88 6.17 -13.79
CA SER A 337 6.46 5.98 -13.48
C SER A 337 6.21 5.25 -12.15
N HIS A 338 4.91 5.02 -11.85
CA HIS A 338 4.46 4.32 -10.65
C HIS A 338 5.12 2.95 -10.45
N VAL A 339 5.09 2.11 -11.50
CA VAL A 339 5.65 0.76 -11.42
C VAL A 339 7.15 0.71 -11.69
N GLY A 340 7.70 1.68 -12.40
CA GLY A 340 9.09 1.69 -12.85
C GLY A 340 10.11 1.76 -11.72
N HIS A 341 9.77 2.39 -10.60
CA HIS A 341 10.67 2.53 -9.45
C HIS A 341 11.16 1.18 -8.91
N ILE A 342 10.34 0.12 -8.97
CA ILE A 342 10.68 -1.22 -8.47
C ILE A 342 11.91 -1.79 -9.17
N PHE A 343 12.08 -1.48 -10.47
CA PHE A 343 13.17 -1.97 -11.30
C PHE A 343 14.39 -1.04 -11.33
N SER A 344 14.30 0.13 -10.70
CA SER A 344 15.37 1.12 -10.70
C SER A 344 16.51 0.74 -9.75
N ARG A 345 17.69 0.46 -10.30
CA ARG A 345 18.90 0.21 -9.51
C ARG A 345 19.24 1.38 -8.56
N ARG A 346 18.92 2.61 -8.96
CA ARG A 346 19.16 3.80 -8.16
C ARG A 346 18.24 3.84 -6.93
N ILE A 347 16.94 3.56 -7.10
CA ILE A 347 16.00 3.46 -5.98
C ILE A 347 16.39 2.30 -5.05
N GLN A 348 16.80 1.17 -5.63
CA GLN A 348 17.28 0.02 -4.85
C GLN A 348 18.49 0.40 -3.98
N ALA A 349 19.46 1.12 -4.54
CA ALA A 349 20.63 1.59 -3.78
C ALA A 349 20.24 2.59 -2.69
N VAL A 350 19.35 3.54 -2.98
CA VAL A 350 18.81 4.49 -1.98
C VAL A 350 18.14 3.75 -0.84
N THR A 351 17.32 2.75 -1.16
CA THR A 351 16.64 1.91 -0.15
C THR A 351 17.64 1.13 0.72
N GLU A 352 18.61 0.45 0.10
CA GLU A 352 19.62 -0.34 0.83
C GLU A 352 20.45 0.56 1.75
N THR A 353 20.91 1.71 1.26
CA THR A 353 21.63 2.70 2.06
C THR A 353 20.80 3.21 3.22
N PHE A 354 19.54 3.62 2.94
CA PHE A 354 18.64 4.11 3.98
C PHE A 354 18.41 3.07 5.08
N LEU A 355 18.05 1.84 4.73
CA LEU A 355 17.79 0.77 5.69
C LEU A 355 19.04 0.43 6.52
N SER A 356 20.20 0.32 5.86
CA SER A 356 21.46 0.04 6.56
C SER A 356 21.81 1.16 7.54
N THR A 357 21.75 2.43 7.11
CA THR A 357 22.03 3.58 7.99
C THR A 357 21.04 3.67 9.16
N ALA A 358 19.77 3.38 8.91
CA ALA A 358 18.73 3.53 9.93
C ALA A 358 18.72 2.41 10.98
N LEU A 359 19.17 1.18 10.63
CA LEU A 359 18.99 0.01 11.49
C LEU A 359 20.30 -0.67 11.91
N THR A 360 21.44 -0.37 11.29
CA THR A 360 22.73 -1.01 11.60
C THR A 360 23.82 0.01 11.99
N GLY A 361 23.50 1.33 11.91
CA GLY A 361 24.37 2.43 12.28
C GLY A 361 24.32 2.84 13.74
#